data_b8d25fc8e7fb5dc0f0f66ab2808d03f7
#
_entry.id   b8d25fc8e7fb5dc0f0f66ab2808d03f7
#
_cell.length_a   1.000
_cell.length_b   1.000
_cell.length_c   1.000
_cell.angle_alpha   90.00
_cell.angle_beta   90.00
_cell.angle_gamma   90.00
#
_symmetry.space_group_name_H-M   'P 1'
#
loop_
_entity.id
_entity.type
_entity.pdbx_description
1 polymer ?
#
loop_
_entity_poly.entity_id
_entity_poly.type
_entity_poly.pdbx_seq_one_letter_code
_entity_poly.pdbx_strand_id
1 'polypeptide(L)' 'GLVTGYRQDALKCATYLAHSGPEKGAIIAKATGVPSATRLMRNNVYGWFEKVETGVYALTAAGRKGLEDWS' A
#
# COMPACT_ATOMS: atom_id res chain seq x y z
N GLY A 1 11.84 -11.76 -8.99
CA GLY A 1 12.72 -10.62 -9.06
C GLY A 1 12.23 -9.47 -8.21
N LEU A 2 12.96 -8.39 -8.23
CA LEU A 2 12.66 -7.23 -7.41
C LEU A 2 11.28 -6.66 -7.70
N VAL A 3 10.89 -6.61 -8.98
CA VAL A 3 9.60 -6.08 -9.38
C VAL A 3 8.48 -6.92 -8.80
N THR A 4 8.61 -8.24 -8.85
CA THR A 4 7.62 -9.15 -8.30
C THR A 4 7.50 -8.97 -6.78
N GLY A 5 8.64 -8.88 -6.08
CA GLY A 5 8.65 -8.66 -4.65
C GLY A 5 7.99 -7.35 -4.26
N TYR A 6 8.29 -6.29 -5.01
CA TYR A 6 7.67 -4.99 -4.77
C TYR A 6 6.15 -5.06 -4.95
N ARG A 7 5.71 -5.73 -6.02
CA ARG A 7 4.27 -5.86 -6.30
C ARG A 7 3.57 -6.62 -5.17
N GLN A 8 4.17 -7.70 -4.70
CA GLN A 8 3.59 -8.46 -3.59
C GLN A 8 3.43 -7.61 -2.34
N ASP A 9 4.47 -6.83 -2.00
CA ASP A 9 4.41 -5.94 -0.85
C ASP A 9 3.36 -4.85 -1.05
N ALA A 10 3.29 -4.28 -2.26
CA ALA A 10 2.29 -3.27 -2.57
C ALA A 10 0.88 -3.85 -2.46
N LEU A 11 0.67 -5.08 -2.91
CA LEU A 11 -0.63 -5.75 -2.80
C LEU A 11 -1.01 -5.99 -1.34
N LYS A 12 -0.06 -6.36 -0.49
CA LYS A 12 -0.32 -6.53 0.94
C LYS A 12 -0.79 -5.22 1.56
N CYS A 13 -0.11 -4.12 1.27
CA CYS A 13 -0.49 -2.81 1.79
C CYS A 13 -1.85 -2.38 1.26
N ALA A 14 -2.10 -2.57 -0.04
CA ALA A 14 -3.36 -2.22 -0.66
C ALA A 14 -4.51 -3.02 -0.08
N THR A 15 -4.32 -4.33 0.13
CA THR A 15 -5.33 -5.19 0.72
C THR A 15 -5.68 -4.72 2.12
N TYR A 16 -4.66 -4.39 2.92
CA TYR A 16 -4.89 -3.90 4.27
C TYR A 16 -5.73 -2.61 4.24
N LEU A 17 -5.35 -1.65 3.39
CA LEU A 17 -6.05 -0.38 3.28
C LEU A 17 -7.48 -0.53 2.76
N ALA A 18 -7.72 -1.51 1.90
CA ALA A 18 -9.07 -1.78 1.40
C ALA A 18 -10.01 -2.18 2.53
N HIS A 19 -9.47 -2.81 3.58
CA HIS A 19 -10.27 -3.21 4.73
C HIS A 19 -10.31 -2.16 5.84
N SER A 20 -9.17 -1.50 6.09
CA SER A 20 -9.06 -0.59 7.23
C SER A 20 -9.48 0.84 6.91
N GLY A 21 -9.40 1.25 5.64
CA GLY A 21 -9.47 2.66 5.28
C GLY A 21 -8.14 3.35 5.59
N PRO A 22 -8.10 4.69 5.55
CA PRO A 22 -6.84 5.42 5.79
C PRO A 22 -6.19 5.03 7.10
N GLU A 23 -4.86 4.84 7.09
CA GLU A 23 -4.14 4.38 8.26
C GLU A 23 -2.70 4.88 8.24
N LYS A 24 -2.07 4.91 9.41
CA LYS A 24 -0.68 5.31 9.54
C LYS A 24 0.24 4.28 8.89
N GLY A 25 1.26 4.78 8.18
CA GLY A 25 2.23 3.89 7.52
C GLY A 25 2.90 2.92 8.48
N ALA A 26 3.22 3.37 9.70
CA ALA A 26 3.85 2.51 10.70
C ALA A 26 2.93 1.35 11.11
N ILE A 27 1.63 1.62 11.22
CA ILE A 27 0.65 0.59 11.56
C ILE A 27 0.50 -0.39 10.40
N ILE A 28 0.47 0.12 9.18
CA ILE A 28 0.38 -0.72 7.98
C ILE A 28 1.60 -1.64 7.90
N ALA A 29 2.79 -1.10 8.14
CA ALA A 29 4.02 -1.89 8.11
C ALA A 29 3.95 -3.05 9.12
N LYS A 30 3.50 -2.75 10.32
CA LYS A 30 3.41 -3.75 11.37
C LYS A 30 2.34 -4.80 11.06
N ALA A 31 1.19 -4.36 10.59
CA ALA A 31 0.06 -5.26 10.31
C ALA A 31 0.33 -6.17 9.13
N THR A 32 1.01 -5.66 8.10
CA THR A 32 1.27 -6.42 6.87
C THR A 32 2.57 -7.22 6.93
N GLY A 33 3.45 -6.89 7.87
CA GLY A 33 4.78 -7.50 7.94
C GLY A 33 5.72 -6.97 6.88
N VAL A 34 5.44 -5.79 6.31
CA VAL A 34 6.27 -5.15 5.29
C VAL A 34 7.00 -3.99 5.96
N PRO A 35 8.29 -4.17 6.38
CA PRO A 35 9.00 -3.12 7.10
C PRO A 35 9.15 -1.82 6.32
N SER A 36 9.20 -1.90 5.00
CA SER A 36 9.37 -0.75 4.12
C SER A 36 8.04 -0.17 3.63
N ALA A 37 6.92 -0.51 4.27
CA ALA A 37 5.60 -0.10 3.79
C ALA A 37 5.48 1.42 3.60
N THR A 38 5.96 2.21 4.58
CA THR A 38 5.87 3.67 4.47
C THR A 38 6.63 4.18 3.27
N ARG A 39 7.86 3.68 3.05
CA ARG A 39 8.65 4.09 1.90
C ARG A 39 7.98 3.66 0.60
N LEU A 40 7.47 2.45 0.57
CA LEU A 40 6.79 1.89 -0.59
C LEU A 40 5.58 2.74 -0.99
N MET A 41 4.76 3.11 -0.02
CA MET A 41 3.57 3.93 -0.27
C MET A 41 3.96 5.35 -0.65
N ARG A 42 5.02 5.89 -0.07
CA ARG A 42 5.51 7.22 -0.40
C ARG A 42 6.05 7.28 -1.83
N ASN A 43 6.82 6.27 -2.24
CA ASN A 43 7.35 6.17 -3.61
C ASN A 43 6.24 5.94 -4.63
N ASN A 44 5.22 5.17 -4.25
CA ASN A 44 3.97 5.06 -4.99
C ASN A 44 4.16 4.75 -6.48
N VAL A 45 4.95 3.72 -6.76
CA VAL A 45 5.33 3.36 -8.13
C VAL A 45 4.13 3.12 -9.05
N TYR A 46 3.08 2.48 -8.51
CA TYR A 46 1.88 2.16 -9.29
C TYR A 46 0.78 3.20 -9.16
N GLY A 47 0.93 4.21 -8.30
CA GLY A 47 -0.10 5.18 -8.04
C GLY A 47 -1.28 4.62 -7.23
N TRP A 48 -1.06 3.56 -6.48
CA TRP A 48 -2.11 2.89 -5.72
C TRP A 48 -2.44 3.56 -4.39
N PHE A 49 -1.59 4.45 -3.93
CA PHE A 49 -1.71 5.05 -2.61
C PHE A 49 -1.76 6.56 -2.68
N GLU A 50 -2.33 7.20 -1.65
CA GLU A 50 -2.28 8.65 -1.51
C GLU A 50 -2.05 8.98 -0.06
N LYS A 51 -1.36 10.09 0.17
CA LYS A 51 -1.09 10.60 1.50
C LYS A 51 -2.22 11.56 1.87
N VAL A 52 -3.03 11.20 2.86
CA VAL A 52 -4.16 12.03 3.27
C VAL A 52 -3.77 13.04 4.34
N GLU A 53 -2.76 12.71 5.13
CA GLU A 53 -2.12 13.65 6.06
C GLU A 53 -0.75 13.09 6.41
N THR A 54 0.03 13.82 7.19
CA THR A 54 1.38 13.39 7.53
C THR A 54 1.39 11.99 8.11
N GLY A 55 2.09 11.09 7.43
CA GLY A 55 2.23 9.71 7.87
C GLY A 55 1.02 8.82 7.67
N VAL A 56 -0.09 9.35 7.14
CA VAL A 56 -1.33 8.58 6.93
C VAL A 56 -1.58 8.39 5.45
N TYR A 57 -1.81 7.15 5.05
CA TYR A 57 -1.99 6.78 3.64
C TYR A 57 -3.34 6.11 3.41
N ALA A 58 -3.84 6.23 2.19
CA ALA A 58 -5.10 5.62 1.77
C ALA A 58 -4.94 5.00 0.40
N LEU A 59 -5.89 4.15 0.05
CA LEU A 59 -5.92 3.48 -1.25
C LEU A 59 -6.61 4.39 -2.26
N THR A 60 -6.02 4.49 -3.46
CA THR A 60 -6.62 5.25 -4.56
C THR A 60 -7.55 4.35 -5.39
N ALA A 61 -8.27 4.96 -6.34
CA ALA A 61 -9.06 4.18 -7.30
C ALA A 61 -8.15 3.23 -8.09
N ALA A 62 -6.95 3.70 -8.46
CA ALA A 62 -5.96 2.85 -9.14
C ALA A 62 -5.54 1.68 -8.25
N GLY A 63 -5.45 1.90 -6.94
CA GLY A 63 -5.12 0.84 -6.00
C GLY A 63 -6.21 -0.22 -5.93
N ARG A 64 -7.45 0.20 -5.92
CA ARG A 64 -8.59 -0.74 -5.94
C ARG A 64 -8.59 -1.57 -7.20
N LYS A 65 -8.33 -0.93 -8.34
CA LYS A 65 -8.23 -1.63 -9.60
C LYS A 65 -7.06 -2.60 -9.61
N GLY A 66 -5.94 -2.20 -9.03
CA GLY A 66 -4.77 -3.07 -8.90
C GLY A 66 -5.09 -4.34 -8.13
N LEU A 67 -5.87 -4.22 -7.05
CA LEU A 67 -6.30 -5.39 -6.30
C LEU A 67 -7.17 -6.32 -7.15
N GLU A 68 -8.07 -5.77 -7.96
CA GLU A 68 -8.89 -6.57 -8.85
C GLU A 68 -8.05 -7.29 -9.90
N ASP A 69 -7.04 -6.61 -10.44
CA ASP A 69 -6.23 -7.13 -11.54
C ASP A 69 -5.19 -8.16 -11.08
N TRP A 70 -4.65 -7.98 -9.88
CA TRP A 70 -3.47 -8.73 -9.44
C TRP A 70 -3.72 -9.67 -8.25
N SER A 71 -4.84 -9.57 -7.60
CA SER A 71 -5.17 -10.51 -6.51
C SER A 71 -6.22 -11.58 -6.93
#